data_99b0886e620f2cabbfa7abd7ed735406
#
_entry.id   99b0886e620f2cabbfa7abd7ed735406
#
_cell.length_a   1.000
_cell.length_b   1.000
_cell.length_c   1.000
_cell.angle_alpha   90.00
_cell.angle_beta   90.00
_cell.angle_gamma   90.00
#
_symmetry.space_group_name_H-M   'P 1'
#
loop_
_entity.id
_entity.type
_entity.pdbx_description
1 polymer ?
#
loop_
_entity_poly.entity_id
_entity_poly.type
_entity_poly.pdbx_seq_one_letter_code
_entity_poly.pdbx_strand_id
1 'polypeptide(L)'
;MSNNGTKPEPFSYNATVVKIIDGDTVDALIDVGFSIMTKKRIRFRGINTPESRTRDKEEKIRGLAAKDRVVQLLSENDNKFILKSYGVGKYGRCLGELFVDAHEESINQVLINEGHATEYWGGKR
;
A
#
# COMPACT_ATOMS: atom_id res chain seq x y z
N MET A 1 -5.55 -24.66 -11.42
CA MET A 1 -5.93 -24.54 -11.42
C MET A 1 -6.03 -24.31 -11.29
N SER A 2 -5.79 -24.39 -10.98
CA SER A 2 -6.00 -24.26 -10.96
C SER A 2 -6.03 -23.86 -11.05
N ASN A 3 -5.71 -23.90 -11.00
CA ASN A 3 -5.73 -23.63 -11.33
C ASN A 3 -5.68 -23.46 -11.71
N ASN A 4 -5.30 -23.90 -11.67
CA ASN A 4 -5.41 -23.81 -12.17
C ASN A 4 -5.52 -22.96 -12.43
N GLY A 5 -5.33 -23.01 -11.90
CA GLY A 5 -5.07 -21.68 -12.25
C GLY A 5 -6.23 -20.84 -12.69
N THR A 6 -7.37 -21.33 -12.66
CA THR A 6 -8.56 -20.62 -13.14
C THR A 6 -9.37 -19.95 -12.04
N LYS A 7 -9.01 -20.15 -10.78
CA LYS A 7 -9.72 -19.53 -9.68
C LYS A 7 -9.23 -18.11 -9.45
N PRO A 8 -10.13 -17.15 -9.16
CA PRO A 8 -9.70 -15.81 -8.75
C PRO A 8 -8.88 -15.87 -7.47
N GLU A 9 -7.94 -14.95 -7.32
CA GLU A 9 -7.16 -14.87 -6.10
C GLU A 9 -8.03 -14.39 -4.94
N PRO A 10 -8.05 -15.10 -3.80
CA PRO A 10 -8.84 -14.65 -2.65
C PRO A 10 -8.26 -13.39 -2.02
N PHE A 11 -9.11 -12.65 -1.31
CA PHE A 11 -8.74 -11.45 -0.55
C PHE A 11 -8.16 -10.32 -1.39
N SER A 12 -8.57 -10.23 -2.66
CA SER A 12 -8.23 -9.11 -3.53
C SER A 12 -9.47 -8.25 -3.74
N TYR A 13 -9.32 -6.93 -3.55
CA TYR A 13 -10.45 -6.00 -3.55
C TYR A 13 -10.12 -4.74 -4.32
N ASN A 14 -11.14 -4.16 -4.98
CA ASN A 14 -11.01 -2.82 -5.53
C ASN A 14 -11.05 -1.80 -4.38
N ALA A 15 -10.20 -0.80 -4.46
CA ALA A 15 -10.12 0.23 -3.43
C ALA A 15 -9.85 1.59 -4.05
N THR A 16 -10.26 2.63 -3.34
CA THR A 16 -10.04 4.03 -3.73
C THR A 16 -9.37 4.76 -2.58
N VAL A 17 -8.33 5.53 -2.90
CA VAL A 17 -7.58 6.30 -1.90
C VAL A 17 -8.48 7.38 -1.31
N VAL A 18 -8.47 7.49 0.02
CA VAL A 18 -9.09 8.60 0.75
C VAL A 18 -8.00 9.60 1.16
N LYS A 19 -6.89 9.10 1.70
CA LYS A 19 -5.79 9.95 2.16
C LYS A 19 -4.49 9.14 2.18
N ILE A 20 -3.41 9.75 1.73
CA ILE A 20 -2.07 9.15 1.84
C ILE A 20 -1.40 9.72 3.09
N ILE A 21 -1.02 8.84 4.01
CA ILE A 21 -0.47 9.22 5.31
C ILE A 21 1.06 9.32 5.22
N ASP A 22 1.69 8.27 4.75
CA ASP A 22 3.14 8.15 4.55
C ASP A 22 3.40 7.29 3.32
N GLY A 23 4.67 7.13 2.97
CA GLY A 23 5.07 6.27 1.85
C GLY A 23 4.69 4.80 2.03
N ASP A 24 4.29 4.39 3.23
CA ASP A 24 3.92 3.00 3.52
C ASP A 24 2.55 2.85 4.17
N THR A 25 1.74 3.90 4.18
CA THR A 25 0.44 3.88 4.86
C THR A 25 -0.56 4.78 4.13
N VAL A 26 -1.73 4.24 3.81
CA VAL A 26 -2.82 5.02 3.20
C VAL A 26 -4.14 4.68 3.87
N ASP A 27 -5.06 5.64 3.86
CA ASP A 27 -6.47 5.39 4.18
C ASP A 27 -7.21 5.21 2.86
N ALA A 28 -8.04 4.18 2.77
CA ALA A 28 -8.76 3.86 1.55
C ALA A 28 -10.16 3.35 1.85
N LEU A 29 -11.03 3.53 0.86
CA LEU A 29 -12.36 2.96 0.84
C LEU A 29 -12.29 1.68 0.03
N ILE A 30 -12.63 0.56 0.66
CA ILE A 30 -12.47 -0.78 0.08
C ILE A 30 -13.84 -1.32 -0.27
N ASP A 31 -13.99 -1.78 -1.51
CA ASP A 31 -15.20 -2.44 -1.99
C ASP A 31 -15.10 -3.92 -1.61
N VAL A 32 -15.89 -4.35 -0.62
CA VAL A 32 -15.88 -5.73 -0.16
C VAL A 32 -16.98 -6.57 -0.83
N GLY A 33 -17.62 -6.02 -1.85
CA GLY A 33 -18.71 -6.69 -2.55
C GLY A 33 -20.03 -6.48 -1.84
N PHE A 34 -21.11 -7.00 -2.45
CA PHE A 34 -22.47 -6.90 -1.90
C PHE A 34 -22.95 -5.47 -1.67
N SER A 35 -22.42 -4.52 -2.45
CA SER A 35 -22.69 -3.09 -2.27
C SER A 35 -22.23 -2.54 -0.92
N ILE A 36 -21.23 -3.17 -0.32
CA ILE A 36 -20.68 -2.77 0.99
C ILE A 36 -19.28 -2.20 0.77
N MET A 37 -19.08 -0.98 1.28
CA MET A 37 -17.78 -0.32 1.28
C MET A 37 -17.32 -0.16 2.71
N THR A 38 -16.02 -0.33 2.96
CA THR A 38 -15.45 -0.10 4.28
C THR A 38 -14.21 0.78 4.16
N LYS A 39 -14.06 1.71 5.09
CA LYS A 39 -12.88 2.56 5.15
C LYS A 39 -11.88 1.95 6.12
N LYS A 40 -10.64 1.76 5.66
CA LYS A 40 -9.58 1.17 6.47
C LYS A 40 -8.26 1.89 6.24
N ARG A 41 -7.42 1.89 7.27
CA ARG A 41 -6.02 2.28 7.14
C ARG A 41 -5.24 1.06 6.72
N ILE A 42 -4.47 1.19 5.64
CA ILE A 42 -3.69 0.10 5.06
C ILE A 42 -2.22 0.38 5.29
N ARG A 43 -1.53 -0.55 5.94
CA ARG A 43 -0.08 -0.57 6.09
C ARG A 43 0.48 -1.44 4.96
N PHE A 44 1.43 -0.90 4.21
CA PHE A 44 2.04 -1.65 3.10
C PHE A 44 2.87 -2.79 3.66
N ARG A 45 2.48 -4.01 3.30
CA ARG A 45 3.12 -5.22 3.80
C ARG A 45 4.55 -5.33 3.30
N GLY A 46 5.45 -5.70 4.21
CA GLY A 46 6.81 -6.09 3.87
C GLY A 46 7.78 -4.95 3.65
N ILE A 47 7.38 -3.70 3.88
CA ILE A 47 8.26 -2.54 3.67
C ILE A 47 8.17 -1.54 4.81
N ASN A 48 9.23 -0.74 4.91
CA ASN A 48 9.25 0.50 5.68
C ASN A 48 9.74 1.62 4.79
N THR A 49 9.13 2.80 4.93
CA THR A 49 9.65 4.03 4.33
C THR A 49 10.12 4.95 5.46
N PRO A 50 11.00 5.93 5.15
CA PRO A 50 11.33 6.95 6.14
C PRO A 50 10.07 7.74 6.54
N GLU A 51 10.05 8.24 7.77
CA GLU A 51 8.90 9.00 8.26
C GLU A 51 8.87 10.39 7.66
N SER A 52 7.70 10.82 7.23
CA SER A 52 7.52 12.16 6.64
C SER A 52 7.22 13.23 7.70
N ARG A 53 6.91 12.83 8.92
CA ARG A 53 6.52 13.74 10.01
C ARG A 53 7.49 13.70 11.19
N THR A 54 8.73 13.36 10.93
CA THR A 54 9.79 13.34 11.93
C THR A 54 10.46 14.72 12.09
N ARG A 55 11.13 14.93 13.21
CA ARG A 55 11.96 16.12 13.43
C ARG A 55 13.33 16.03 12.75
N ASP A 56 13.75 14.83 12.38
CA ASP A 56 14.99 14.60 11.63
C ASP A 56 14.80 15.13 10.20
N LYS A 57 15.50 16.20 9.85
CA LYS A 57 15.30 16.85 8.56
C LYS A 57 15.67 15.97 7.38
N GLU A 58 16.73 15.17 7.49
CA GLU A 58 17.15 14.28 6.41
C GLU A 58 16.14 13.14 6.23
N GLU A 59 15.71 12.53 7.30
CA GLU A 59 14.69 11.49 7.25
C GLU A 59 13.38 12.05 6.67
N LYS A 60 13.01 13.26 7.10
CA LYS A 60 11.78 13.90 6.61
C LYS A 60 11.82 14.11 5.10
N ILE A 61 12.95 14.54 4.54
CA ILE A 61 13.10 14.72 3.09
C ILE A 61 12.90 13.39 2.38
N ARG A 62 13.51 12.32 2.87
CA ARG A 62 13.36 11.00 2.27
C ARG A 62 11.93 10.47 2.43
N GLY A 63 11.32 10.73 3.58
CA GLY A 63 9.93 10.34 3.85
C GLY A 63 8.95 11.06 2.94
N LEU A 64 9.13 12.35 2.74
CA LEU A 64 8.29 13.12 1.81
C LEU A 64 8.48 12.66 0.37
N ALA A 65 9.72 12.31 -0.03
CA ALA A 65 9.98 11.80 -1.37
C ALA A 65 9.26 10.46 -1.59
N ALA A 66 9.29 9.56 -0.62
CA ALA A 66 8.56 8.29 -0.70
C ALA A 66 7.05 8.51 -0.78
N LYS A 67 6.53 9.40 0.05
CA LYS A 67 5.11 9.75 0.04
C LYS A 67 4.70 10.35 -1.31
N ASP A 68 5.50 11.28 -1.85
CA ASP A 68 5.21 11.89 -3.15
C ASP A 68 5.19 10.85 -4.27
N ARG A 69 6.07 9.84 -4.19
CA ARG A 69 6.07 8.77 -5.18
C ARG A 69 4.79 7.95 -5.12
N VAL A 70 4.29 7.66 -3.93
CA VAL A 70 3.01 6.95 -3.74
C VAL A 70 1.86 7.79 -4.29
N VAL A 71 1.87 9.10 -4.00
CA VAL A 71 0.86 10.02 -4.55
C VAL A 71 0.86 9.95 -6.07
N GLN A 72 2.03 10.00 -6.70
CA GLN A 72 2.17 9.92 -8.14
C GLN A 72 1.64 8.60 -8.71
N LEU A 73 2.08 7.48 -8.13
CA LEU A 73 1.68 6.15 -8.60
C LEU A 73 0.16 5.97 -8.54
N LEU A 74 -0.47 6.44 -7.47
CA LEU A 74 -1.90 6.29 -7.29
C LEU A 74 -2.69 7.31 -8.14
N SER A 75 -2.22 8.55 -8.24
CA SER A 75 -2.91 9.55 -9.05
C SER A 75 -2.91 9.20 -10.53
N GLU A 76 -1.86 8.55 -11.03
CA GLU A 76 -1.79 8.06 -12.40
C GLU A 76 -2.82 6.95 -12.67
N ASN A 77 -3.38 6.36 -11.63
CA ASN A 77 -4.39 5.30 -11.71
C ASN A 77 -5.76 5.78 -11.18
N ASP A 78 -6.04 7.06 -11.28
CA ASP A 78 -7.29 7.69 -10.80
C ASP A 78 -7.53 7.47 -9.30
N ASN A 79 -6.46 7.38 -8.51
CA ASN A 79 -6.48 7.10 -7.08
C ASN A 79 -7.16 5.78 -6.72
N LYS A 80 -7.15 4.84 -7.65
CA LYS A 80 -7.70 3.50 -7.48
C LYS A 80 -6.59 2.46 -7.51
N PHE A 81 -6.82 1.36 -6.83
CA PHE A 81 -5.86 0.25 -6.82
C PHE A 81 -6.57 -1.05 -6.48
N ILE A 82 -5.89 -2.15 -6.76
CA ILE A 82 -6.32 -3.46 -6.28
C ILE A 82 -5.54 -3.72 -4.99
N LEU A 83 -6.26 -3.99 -3.92
CA LEU A 83 -5.68 -4.35 -2.63
C LEU A 83 -5.64 -5.86 -2.51
N LYS A 84 -4.45 -6.41 -2.29
CA LYS A 84 -4.33 -7.80 -1.85
C LYS A 84 -4.14 -7.78 -0.34
N SER A 85 -5.12 -8.31 0.39
CA SER A 85 -5.15 -8.26 1.85
C SER A 85 -4.42 -9.47 2.45
N TYR A 86 -3.59 -9.21 3.45
CA TYR A 86 -2.89 -10.26 4.22
C TYR A 86 -3.39 -10.31 5.66
N GLY A 87 -4.56 -9.70 5.92
CA GLY A 87 -5.16 -9.72 7.24
C GLY A 87 -5.00 -8.40 7.97
N VAL A 88 -5.25 -8.42 9.26
CA VAL A 88 -5.22 -7.23 10.10
C VAL A 88 -4.02 -7.35 11.04
N GLY A 89 -3.18 -6.33 11.02
CA GLY A 89 -2.03 -6.25 11.90
C GLY A 89 -2.36 -5.58 13.22
N LYS A 90 -1.31 -5.20 13.96
CA LYS A 90 -1.46 -4.46 15.21
C LYS A 90 -2.22 -3.16 14.96
N TYR A 91 -2.96 -2.72 15.95
CA TYR A 91 -3.73 -1.46 15.92
C TYR A 91 -4.85 -1.44 14.87
N GLY A 92 -5.30 -2.62 14.41
CA GLY A 92 -6.43 -2.73 13.48
C GLY A 92 -6.15 -2.27 12.06
N ARG A 93 -4.87 -2.08 11.69
CA ARG A 93 -4.52 -1.72 10.32
C ARG A 93 -4.54 -2.96 9.43
N CYS A 94 -5.05 -2.79 8.22
CA CYS A 94 -4.94 -3.84 7.22
C CYS A 94 -3.51 -3.92 6.69
N LEU A 95 -2.99 -5.12 6.51
CA LEU A 95 -1.70 -5.34 5.85
C LEU A 95 -1.97 -5.70 4.42
N GLY A 96 -1.36 -5.01 3.47
CA GLY A 96 -1.67 -5.25 2.08
C GLY A 96 -0.59 -4.90 1.08
N GLU A 97 -0.76 -5.44 -0.11
CA GLU A 97 -0.04 -5.02 -1.30
C GLU A 97 -1.00 -4.25 -2.19
N LEU A 98 -0.51 -3.18 -2.80
CA LEU A 98 -1.31 -2.31 -3.65
C LEU A 98 -0.83 -2.45 -5.09
N PHE A 99 -1.77 -2.68 -6.01
CA PHE A 99 -1.46 -2.87 -7.43
C PHE A 99 -2.16 -1.82 -8.28
N VAL A 100 -1.42 -1.26 -9.22
CA VAL A 100 -1.95 -0.30 -10.21
C VAL A 100 -1.65 -0.82 -11.62
N ASP A 101 -2.43 -0.35 -12.60
CA ASP A 101 -2.38 -0.90 -13.96
C ASP A 101 -1.04 -0.69 -14.66
N ALA A 102 -0.35 0.40 -14.36
CA ALA A 102 0.90 0.76 -15.05
C ALA A 102 2.09 -0.12 -14.67
N HIS A 103 1.99 -0.89 -13.59
CA HIS A 103 3.10 -1.71 -13.09
C HIS A 103 2.63 -3.13 -12.82
N GLU A 104 3.45 -4.13 -13.19
CA GLU A 104 3.17 -5.52 -12.87
C GLU A 104 3.41 -5.81 -11.39
N GLU A 105 4.46 -5.20 -10.83
CA GLU A 105 4.78 -5.39 -9.43
C GLU A 105 3.90 -4.48 -8.56
N SER A 106 3.72 -4.88 -7.30
CA SER A 106 3.00 -4.04 -6.34
C SER A 106 3.71 -2.70 -6.14
N ILE A 107 2.96 -1.69 -5.71
CA ILE A 107 3.57 -0.42 -5.29
C ILE A 107 4.61 -0.67 -4.20
N ASN A 108 4.34 -1.62 -3.28
CA ASN A 108 5.30 -2.05 -2.25
C ASN A 108 6.65 -2.37 -2.88
N GLN A 109 6.66 -3.19 -3.92
CA GLN A 109 7.90 -3.60 -4.57
C GLN A 109 8.53 -2.48 -5.39
N VAL A 110 7.71 -1.67 -6.06
CA VAL A 110 8.21 -0.51 -6.82
C VAL A 110 8.99 0.43 -5.90
N LEU A 111 8.48 0.69 -4.70
CA LEU A 111 9.16 1.56 -3.74
C LEU A 111 10.50 0.99 -3.30
N ILE A 112 10.60 -0.33 -3.11
CA ILE A 112 11.88 -0.98 -2.80
C ILE A 112 12.85 -0.83 -3.98
N ASN A 113 12.38 -1.14 -5.18
CA ASN A 113 13.21 -1.08 -6.39
C ASN A 113 13.78 0.31 -6.65
N GLU A 114 13.01 1.34 -6.30
CA GLU A 114 13.42 2.73 -6.50
C GLU A 114 14.19 3.34 -5.33
N GLY A 115 14.39 2.56 -4.28
CA GLY A 115 15.16 3.02 -3.11
C GLY A 115 14.38 3.87 -2.12
N HIS A 116 13.05 3.95 -2.27
CA HIS A 116 12.20 4.70 -1.34
C HIS A 116 11.85 3.91 -0.08
N ALA A 117 11.95 2.58 -0.14
CA ALA A 117 11.58 1.71 0.96
C ALA A 117 12.63 0.61 1.15
N THR A 118 12.66 0.06 2.35
CA THR A 118 13.46 -1.12 2.67
C THR A 118 12.52 -2.25 3.08
N GLU A 119 12.99 -3.50 2.96
CA GLU A 119 12.21 -4.64 3.41
C GLU A 119 12.04 -4.61 4.93
N TYR A 120 10.85 -4.98 5.39
CA TYR A 120 10.55 -5.01 6.82
C TYR A 120 9.47 -6.08 7.09
N TRP A 121 9.80 -7.04 7.94
CA TRP A 121 8.93 -8.17 8.23
C TRP A 121 8.58 -8.28 9.71
N GLY A 122 8.47 -7.12 10.40
CA GLY A 122 8.00 -7.07 11.77
C GLY A 122 9.06 -7.11 12.84
N GLY A 123 10.33 -6.98 12.47
CA GLY A 123 11.43 -6.87 13.43
C GLY A 123 11.56 -5.47 14.02
N LYS A 124 12.65 -5.23 14.70
CA LYS A 124 12.97 -3.88 15.19
C LYS A 124 13.37 -2.98 14.03
N ARG A 125 12.96 -1.75 14.11
CA ARG A 125 13.33 -0.75 13.11
C ARG A 125 14.72 -0.21 13.33
#